data_485711770fb28e6984f2642e92f61aa3
#
_entry.id   485711770fb28e6984f2642e92f61aa3
#
_cell.length_a   1.000
_cell.length_b   1.000
_cell.length_c   1.000
_cell.angle_alpha   90.00
_cell.angle_beta   90.00
_cell.angle_gamma   90.00
#
_symmetry.space_group_name_H-M   'P 1'
#
loop_
_entity.id
_entity.type
_entity.pdbx_description
1 polymer ?
#
loop_
_entity_poly.entity_id
_entity_poly.type
_entity_poly.pdbx_seq_one_letter_code
_entity_poly.pdbx_strand_id
1 'polypeptide(L)'
;MLTTAMALVIAVTPQVQAWLYPGSPGDPQCLGPSEYHDGRLLNGTLKPEYWAVQPDGTLVQHTGMCNTADSAADVKAWSAAQYATVSAMDTATVRALVTSPAKRTAAVTKMVALVKAIGFTGVDVDFEDFWSWTSADRSGYEAFLRELATALHTAGKKLQADAPAMLEDADFFSYSATVATGVDELVVMAYDEEYDSTPGSKCLPIQPFEWTRTLVAYAKSRVPADKLVIGIPSYGYIAPARCNTDKIQTNVPYSVMKTKPGFANATRDPSSGEMRWISGNKLYDYVDSKALDQKIAFIAGLGVTKVSVWSLGGNPWFSR
;
A
#
# COMPACT_ATOMS: atom_id res chain seq x y z
N MET A 1 -22.60 -2.75 -46.30
CA MET A 1 -22.84 -3.23 -44.92
C MET A 1 -21.51 -3.23 -44.19
N LEU A 2 -21.29 -2.25 -43.32
CA LEU A 2 -20.11 -2.24 -42.44
C LEU A 2 -20.44 -3.07 -41.20
N THR A 3 -19.80 -4.21 -41.07
CA THR A 3 -19.85 -5.01 -39.85
C THR A 3 -18.89 -4.36 -38.83
N THR A 4 -19.45 -3.67 -37.87
CA THR A 4 -18.67 -3.15 -36.73
C THR A 4 -18.31 -4.37 -35.87
N ALA A 5 -17.03 -4.75 -35.88
CA ALA A 5 -16.51 -5.78 -34.98
C ALA A 5 -16.49 -5.17 -33.57
N MET A 6 -17.41 -5.63 -32.74
CA MET A 6 -17.39 -5.31 -31.30
C MET A 6 -16.24 -6.12 -30.67
N ALA A 7 -15.13 -5.46 -30.34
CA ALA A 7 -14.06 -6.09 -29.61
C ALA A 7 -14.58 -6.47 -28.21
N LEU A 8 -14.61 -7.77 -27.93
CA LEU A 8 -14.94 -8.30 -26.62
C LEU A 8 -13.78 -7.93 -25.68
N VAL A 9 -13.93 -6.87 -24.90
CA VAL A 9 -12.99 -6.55 -23.83
C VAL A 9 -13.22 -7.60 -22.74
N ILE A 10 -12.37 -8.62 -22.71
CA ILE A 10 -12.32 -9.55 -21.58
C ILE A 10 -11.80 -8.73 -20.41
N ALA A 11 -12.65 -8.44 -19.44
CA ALA A 11 -12.24 -7.81 -18.20
C ALA A 11 -11.26 -8.73 -17.47
N VAL A 12 -9.98 -8.37 -17.46
CA VAL A 12 -8.96 -9.10 -16.70
C VAL A 12 -9.21 -8.79 -15.23
N THR A 13 -9.48 -9.82 -14.43
CA THR A 13 -9.53 -9.67 -12.96
C THR A 13 -8.12 -9.37 -12.46
N PRO A 14 -7.87 -8.23 -11.80
CA PRO A 14 -6.54 -7.92 -11.29
C PRO A 14 -6.04 -8.97 -10.29
N GLN A 15 -4.74 -9.24 -10.32
CA GLN A 15 -4.06 -9.97 -9.28
C GLN A 15 -4.08 -9.14 -7.99
N VAL A 16 -4.48 -9.75 -6.88
CA VAL A 16 -4.59 -9.08 -5.60
C VAL A 16 -3.34 -9.32 -4.77
N GLN A 17 -2.79 -8.25 -4.25
CA GLN A 17 -1.79 -8.24 -3.19
C GLN A 17 -2.43 -7.62 -1.93
N ALA A 18 -1.89 -7.91 -0.75
CA ALA A 18 -2.33 -7.26 0.48
C ALA A 18 -1.20 -7.19 1.51
N TRP A 19 -1.14 -6.08 2.22
CA TRP A 19 -0.29 -5.95 3.39
C TRP A 19 -0.95 -6.59 4.62
N LEU A 20 -0.13 -7.21 5.45
CA LEU A 20 -0.48 -7.66 6.79
C LEU A 20 0.11 -6.66 7.78
N TYR A 21 -0.75 -5.85 8.38
CA TYR A 21 -0.31 -4.92 9.42
C TYR A 21 0.08 -5.69 10.69
N PRO A 22 1.21 -5.36 11.35
CA PRO A 22 1.69 -6.12 12.50
C PRO A 22 0.75 -6.04 13.71
N GLY A 23 0.10 -4.89 13.95
CA GLY A 23 -0.80 -4.63 15.08
C GLY A 23 -0.17 -4.84 16.45
N SER A 24 -0.81 -4.31 17.49
CA SER A 24 -0.44 -4.57 18.87
C SER A 24 -1.48 -5.48 19.53
N PRO A 25 -1.13 -6.30 20.56
CA PRO A 25 -2.10 -7.11 21.26
C PRO A 25 -3.30 -6.29 21.77
N GLY A 26 -4.51 -6.69 21.39
CA GLY A 26 -5.75 -5.95 21.68
C GLY A 26 -6.08 -4.84 20.67
N ASP A 27 -5.23 -4.58 19.68
CA ASP A 27 -5.54 -3.70 18.57
C ASP A 27 -6.70 -4.30 17.75
N PRO A 28 -7.72 -3.49 17.39
CA PRO A 28 -8.77 -3.94 16.47
C PRO A 28 -8.29 -4.41 15.10
N GLN A 29 -7.05 -4.07 14.72
CA GLN A 29 -6.40 -4.52 13.49
C GLN A 29 -5.67 -5.86 13.65
N CYS A 30 -5.66 -6.46 14.83
CA CYS A 30 -5.11 -7.80 15.01
C CYS A 30 -5.94 -8.85 14.27
N LEU A 31 -5.28 -9.60 13.38
CA LEU A 31 -5.86 -10.74 12.70
C LEU A 31 -5.27 -12.04 13.20
N GLY A 32 -6.12 -13.05 13.34
CA GLY A 32 -5.64 -14.43 13.33
C GLY A 32 -5.27 -14.84 11.89
N PRO A 33 -4.32 -15.78 11.69
CA PRO A 33 -3.93 -16.26 10.38
C PRO A 33 -5.11 -16.70 9.48
N SER A 34 -6.15 -17.30 10.07
CA SER A 34 -7.34 -17.77 9.33
C SER A 34 -8.22 -16.65 8.74
N GLU A 35 -8.05 -15.39 9.15
CA GLU A 35 -8.95 -14.30 8.71
C GLU A 35 -8.62 -13.78 7.30
N TYR A 36 -7.42 -14.07 6.78
CA TYR A 36 -7.04 -13.74 5.40
C TYR A 36 -6.97 -14.95 4.47
N HIS A 37 -7.63 -16.04 4.84
CA HIS A 37 -7.77 -17.24 3.99
C HIS A 37 -8.81 -16.98 2.89
N ASP A 38 -8.42 -16.27 1.85
CA ASP A 38 -9.25 -15.93 0.70
C ASP A 38 -8.64 -16.49 -0.59
N GLY A 39 -9.46 -17.04 -1.47
CA GLY A 39 -9.00 -17.64 -2.73
C GLY A 39 -8.27 -16.67 -3.66
N ARG A 40 -8.51 -15.37 -3.55
CA ARG A 40 -7.75 -14.36 -4.30
C ARG A 40 -6.30 -14.29 -3.83
N LEU A 41 -6.06 -14.45 -2.54
CA LEU A 41 -4.72 -14.45 -1.96
C LEU A 41 -3.97 -15.75 -2.22
N LEU A 42 -4.65 -16.89 -2.34
CA LEU A 42 -4.03 -18.15 -2.75
C LEU A 42 -3.31 -18.03 -4.11
N ASN A 43 -3.85 -17.20 -5.01
CA ASN A 43 -3.23 -16.89 -6.30
C ASN A 43 -2.56 -15.51 -6.33
N GLY A 44 -2.50 -14.82 -5.19
CA GLY A 44 -2.01 -13.46 -5.02
C GLY A 44 -0.76 -13.38 -4.17
N THR A 45 -0.56 -12.22 -3.57
CA THR A 45 0.63 -11.88 -2.80
C THR A 45 0.27 -11.39 -1.41
N LEU A 46 0.95 -11.92 -0.37
CA LEU A 46 0.90 -11.37 0.98
C LEU A 46 2.20 -10.65 1.33
N LYS A 47 2.06 -9.50 1.99
CA LYS A 47 3.15 -8.61 2.35
C LYS A 47 3.12 -8.32 3.85
N PRO A 48 3.70 -9.19 4.70
CA PRO A 48 3.79 -8.91 6.13
C PRO A 48 4.77 -7.76 6.41
N GLU A 49 4.26 -6.68 7.02
CA GLU A 49 5.02 -5.51 7.45
C GLU A 49 5.61 -5.73 8.85
N TYR A 50 6.48 -6.73 8.98
CA TYR A 50 6.98 -7.17 10.27
C TYR A 50 8.39 -6.68 10.59
N TRP A 51 9.02 -5.94 9.70
CA TRP A 51 10.40 -5.49 9.85
C TRP A 51 10.54 -3.99 9.56
N ALA A 52 11.40 -3.33 10.33
CA ALA A 52 11.83 -1.97 10.07
C ALA A 52 13.35 -1.90 9.91
N VAL A 53 13.84 -1.04 9.03
CA VAL A 53 15.26 -0.75 8.94
C VAL A 53 15.64 0.37 9.92
N GLN A 54 16.84 0.26 10.49
CA GLN A 54 17.37 1.26 11.42
C GLN A 54 18.36 2.19 10.70
N PRO A 55 18.66 3.36 11.26
CA PRO A 55 19.60 4.34 10.68
C PRO A 55 21.02 3.83 10.41
N ASP A 56 21.40 2.69 11.01
CA ASP A 56 22.70 2.04 10.82
C ASP A 56 22.67 0.90 9.78
N GLY A 57 21.49 0.61 9.21
CA GLY A 57 21.27 -0.46 8.24
C GLY A 57 20.96 -1.83 8.86
N THR A 58 20.77 -1.90 10.18
CA THR A 58 20.24 -3.12 10.82
C THR A 58 18.75 -3.24 10.60
N LEU A 59 18.22 -4.47 10.73
CA LEU A 59 16.78 -4.73 10.71
C LEU A 59 16.30 -5.05 12.12
N VAL A 60 15.15 -4.47 12.48
CA VAL A 60 14.42 -4.83 13.68
C VAL A 60 13.13 -5.51 13.27
N GLN A 61 12.86 -6.67 13.86
CA GLN A 61 11.57 -7.32 13.75
C GLN A 61 10.62 -6.73 14.79
N HIS A 62 9.40 -6.41 14.37
CA HIS A 62 8.35 -6.04 15.29
C HIS A 62 8.02 -7.24 16.19
N THR A 63 8.26 -7.11 17.48
CA THR A 63 7.98 -8.13 18.51
C THR A 63 6.86 -7.65 19.43
N GLY A 64 6.12 -8.62 20.02
CA GLY A 64 4.97 -8.29 20.85
C GLY A 64 3.76 -7.77 20.06
N MET A 65 3.80 -7.84 18.74
CA MET A 65 2.68 -7.55 17.86
C MET A 65 1.77 -8.77 17.74
N CYS A 66 0.51 -8.57 17.36
CA CYS A 66 -0.45 -9.67 17.21
C CYS A 66 -0.26 -10.46 15.92
N ASN A 67 0.28 -9.83 14.87
CA ASN A 67 0.72 -10.46 13.63
C ASN A 67 2.23 -10.36 13.57
N THR A 68 2.94 -11.48 13.56
CA THR A 68 4.40 -11.51 13.62
C THR A 68 4.96 -12.49 12.60
N ALA A 69 6.28 -12.51 12.47
CA ALA A 69 6.97 -13.46 11.61
C ALA A 69 6.72 -14.94 11.98
N ASP A 70 6.17 -15.22 13.16
CA ASP A 70 5.76 -16.58 13.55
C ASP A 70 4.68 -17.14 12.63
N SER A 71 3.91 -16.26 11.98
CA SER A 71 2.93 -16.64 10.97
C SER A 71 3.49 -16.82 9.55
N ALA A 72 4.81 -16.79 9.36
CA ALA A 72 5.43 -16.94 8.02
C ALA A 72 5.04 -18.24 7.31
N ALA A 73 4.85 -19.33 8.04
CA ALA A 73 4.39 -20.60 7.47
C ALA A 73 2.96 -20.49 6.93
N ASP A 74 2.06 -19.83 7.66
CA ASP A 74 0.68 -19.61 7.26
C ASP A 74 0.60 -18.62 6.08
N VAL A 75 1.37 -17.54 6.12
CA VAL A 75 1.49 -16.58 5.00
C VAL A 75 1.89 -17.31 3.71
N LYS A 76 2.83 -18.24 3.77
CA LYS A 76 3.24 -19.10 2.61
C LYS A 76 2.15 -20.07 2.19
N ALA A 77 1.40 -20.62 3.12
CA ALA A 77 0.33 -21.56 2.80
C ALA A 77 -0.85 -20.88 2.08
N TRP A 78 -1.06 -19.59 2.31
CA TRP A 78 -2.21 -18.83 1.83
C TRP A 78 -1.90 -17.76 0.79
N SER A 79 -0.73 -17.80 0.18
CA SER A 79 -0.40 -16.90 -0.95
C SER A 79 0.55 -17.58 -1.94
N ALA A 80 0.44 -17.20 -3.22
CA ALA A 80 1.33 -17.67 -4.27
C ALA A 80 2.72 -17.01 -4.19
N ALA A 81 2.78 -15.77 -3.72
CA ALA A 81 4.01 -15.01 -3.51
C ALA A 81 3.99 -14.29 -2.17
N GLN A 82 5.15 -14.10 -1.58
CA GLN A 82 5.31 -13.42 -0.29
C GLN A 82 6.45 -12.43 -0.38
N TYR A 83 6.23 -11.21 0.13
CA TYR A 83 7.29 -10.21 0.26
C TYR A 83 7.40 -9.78 1.72
N ALA A 84 8.61 -9.77 2.26
CA ALA A 84 8.87 -9.17 3.55
C ALA A 84 8.85 -7.66 3.37
N THR A 85 7.80 -6.98 3.87
CA THR A 85 7.78 -5.51 3.90
C THR A 85 8.73 -5.03 4.98
N VAL A 86 9.68 -4.19 4.57
CA VAL A 86 10.67 -3.55 5.43
C VAL A 86 10.44 -2.05 5.36
N SER A 87 9.97 -1.47 6.47
CA SER A 87 9.56 -0.07 6.54
C SER A 87 10.62 0.86 7.12
N ALA A 88 10.53 2.14 6.75
CA ALA A 88 11.18 3.28 7.39
C ALA A 88 10.25 4.50 7.25
N MET A 89 9.60 4.88 8.35
CA MET A 89 8.49 5.83 8.35
C MET A 89 8.92 7.29 8.60
N ASP A 90 10.22 7.56 8.72
CA ASP A 90 10.73 8.91 8.96
C ASP A 90 11.96 9.25 8.10
N THR A 91 12.00 10.50 7.64
CA THR A 91 13.09 11.03 6.79
C THR A 91 14.47 10.90 7.43
N ALA A 92 14.60 10.99 8.74
CA ALA A 92 15.92 10.94 9.39
C ALA A 92 16.54 9.54 9.26
N THR A 93 15.74 8.49 9.46
CA THR A 93 16.14 7.10 9.26
C THR A 93 16.47 6.84 7.79
N VAL A 94 15.59 7.22 6.85
CA VAL A 94 15.82 7.06 5.42
C VAL A 94 17.10 7.76 5.00
N ARG A 95 17.26 9.05 5.33
CA ARG A 95 18.45 9.86 5.00
C ARG A 95 19.73 9.26 5.54
N ALA A 96 19.74 8.85 6.82
CA ALA A 96 20.90 8.24 7.44
C ALA A 96 21.34 6.95 6.75
N LEU A 97 20.38 6.18 6.24
CA LEU A 97 20.64 4.95 5.52
C LEU A 97 21.09 5.22 4.08
N VAL A 98 20.27 5.93 3.29
CA VAL A 98 20.44 6.00 1.84
C VAL A 98 21.63 6.86 1.40
N THR A 99 22.04 7.84 2.20
CA THR A 99 23.19 8.69 1.88
C THR A 99 24.55 8.06 2.24
N SER A 100 24.57 6.91 2.94
CA SER A 100 25.79 6.21 3.34
C SER A 100 25.96 4.89 2.61
N PRO A 101 26.96 4.73 1.70
CA PRO A 101 27.21 3.46 1.02
C PRO A 101 27.39 2.26 1.97
N ALA A 102 28.11 2.45 3.08
CA ALA A 102 28.34 1.38 4.06
C ALA A 102 27.04 0.90 4.72
N LYS A 103 26.14 1.84 5.06
CA LYS A 103 24.84 1.50 5.66
C LYS A 103 23.89 0.85 4.65
N ARG A 104 23.87 1.33 3.40
CA ARG A 104 23.12 0.66 2.33
C ARG A 104 23.57 -0.79 2.17
N THR A 105 24.90 -1.03 2.07
CA THR A 105 25.45 -2.39 1.98
C THR A 105 25.06 -3.27 3.18
N ALA A 106 25.06 -2.71 4.39
CA ALA A 106 24.61 -3.43 5.59
C ALA A 106 23.13 -3.83 5.49
N ALA A 107 22.24 -2.90 5.14
CA ALA A 107 20.81 -3.15 4.98
C ALA A 107 20.52 -4.17 3.87
N VAL A 108 21.13 -4.01 2.70
CA VAL A 108 21.02 -4.95 1.58
C VAL A 108 21.40 -6.36 2.02
N THR A 109 22.54 -6.52 2.71
CA THR A 109 22.99 -7.83 3.21
C THR A 109 21.96 -8.45 4.15
N LYS A 110 21.38 -7.65 5.07
CA LYS A 110 20.39 -8.12 6.03
C LYS A 110 19.07 -8.49 5.38
N MET A 111 18.57 -7.69 4.44
CA MET A 111 17.31 -7.95 3.72
C MET A 111 17.42 -9.22 2.87
N VAL A 112 18.52 -9.42 2.15
CA VAL A 112 18.76 -10.66 1.38
C VAL A 112 18.84 -11.87 2.30
N ALA A 113 19.57 -11.77 3.42
CA ALA A 113 19.65 -12.85 4.41
C ALA A 113 18.29 -13.21 5.00
N LEU A 114 17.48 -12.19 5.34
CA LEU A 114 16.12 -12.35 5.86
C LEU A 114 15.25 -13.19 4.91
N VAL A 115 15.07 -12.73 3.66
CA VAL A 115 14.15 -13.40 2.73
C VAL A 115 14.64 -14.80 2.31
N LYS A 116 15.94 -15.04 2.34
CA LYS A 116 16.49 -16.39 2.16
C LYS A 116 16.15 -17.30 3.35
N ALA A 117 16.29 -16.79 4.57
CA ALA A 117 16.04 -17.57 5.79
C ALA A 117 14.57 -17.97 5.93
N ILE A 118 13.63 -17.01 5.69
CA ILE A 118 12.19 -17.28 5.80
C ILE A 118 11.61 -17.95 4.55
N GLY A 119 12.32 -17.95 3.43
CA GLY A 119 11.92 -18.57 2.17
C GLY A 119 10.85 -17.78 1.40
N PHE A 120 10.76 -16.46 1.57
CA PHE A 120 9.84 -15.58 0.85
C PHE A 120 10.31 -15.30 -0.58
N THR A 121 9.39 -14.85 -1.42
CA THR A 121 9.62 -14.49 -2.82
C THR A 121 10.58 -13.30 -2.94
N GLY A 122 10.45 -12.30 -2.06
CA GLY A 122 11.26 -11.08 -2.13
C GLY A 122 11.10 -10.14 -0.95
N VAL A 123 11.59 -8.93 -1.15
CA VAL A 123 11.46 -7.78 -0.25
C VAL A 123 10.51 -6.77 -0.87
N ASP A 124 9.67 -6.16 -0.05
CA ASP A 124 8.89 -4.98 -0.33
C ASP A 124 9.48 -3.83 0.51
N VAL A 125 9.89 -2.74 -0.14
CA VAL A 125 10.54 -1.60 0.51
C VAL A 125 9.52 -0.49 0.68
N ASP A 126 9.15 -0.24 1.93
CA ASP A 126 8.19 0.78 2.33
C ASP A 126 8.89 1.90 3.09
N PHE A 127 9.56 2.80 2.35
CA PHE A 127 10.23 3.97 2.91
C PHE A 127 9.39 5.19 2.61
N GLU A 128 8.93 5.87 3.66
CA GLU A 128 7.96 6.94 3.56
C GLU A 128 8.51 8.33 3.92
N ASP A 129 7.62 9.30 4.18
CA ASP A 129 7.91 10.71 4.39
C ASP A 129 8.61 11.36 3.17
N PHE A 130 8.20 10.93 1.97
CA PHE A 130 8.81 11.31 0.67
C PHE A 130 8.89 12.82 0.46
N TRP A 131 7.87 13.58 0.88
CA TRP A 131 7.78 15.03 0.71
C TRP A 131 8.88 15.81 1.45
N SER A 132 9.51 15.17 2.43
CA SER A 132 10.65 15.71 3.19
C SER A 132 12.01 15.33 2.58
N TRP A 133 12.01 14.54 1.48
CA TRP A 133 13.26 14.09 0.86
C TRP A 133 13.88 15.17 0.00
N THR A 134 15.20 15.31 0.13
CA THR A 134 16.01 16.12 -0.77
C THR A 134 16.38 15.32 -2.02
N SER A 135 16.91 16.00 -3.04
CA SER A 135 17.47 15.33 -4.23
C SER A 135 18.62 14.36 -3.91
N ALA A 136 19.36 14.61 -2.83
CA ALA A 136 20.39 13.69 -2.34
C ALA A 136 19.77 12.43 -1.72
N ASP A 137 18.70 12.56 -0.94
CA ASP A 137 17.96 11.43 -0.36
C ASP A 137 17.38 10.57 -1.48
N ARG A 138 16.73 11.17 -2.48
CA ARG A 138 16.21 10.47 -3.66
C ARG A 138 17.31 9.71 -4.40
N SER A 139 18.42 10.38 -4.73
CA SER A 139 19.54 9.73 -5.41
C SER A 139 20.14 8.58 -4.61
N GLY A 140 20.22 8.74 -3.28
CA GLY A 140 20.64 7.70 -2.36
C GLY A 140 19.68 6.52 -2.29
N TYR A 141 18.36 6.78 -2.31
CA TYR A 141 17.32 5.76 -2.36
C TYR A 141 17.37 4.96 -3.67
N GLU A 142 17.51 5.63 -4.81
CA GLU A 142 17.68 4.99 -6.10
C GLU A 142 18.96 4.11 -6.14
N ALA A 143 20.05 4.55 -5.51
CA ALA A 143 21.26 3.75 -5.37
C ALA A 143 21.04 2.52 -4.46
N PHE A 144 20.34 2.69 -3.33
CA PHE A 144 19.96 1.61 -2.43
C PHE A 144 19.09 0.55 -3.15
N LEU A 145 18.06 0.97 -3.88
CA LEU A 145 17.20 0.03 -4.62
C LEU A 145 17.99 -0.72 -5.69
N ARG A 146 18.92 -0.08 -6.39
CA ARG A 146 19.76 -0.73 -7.40
C ARG A 146 20.67 -1.78 -6.77
N GLU A 147 21.30 -1.47 -5.64
CA GLU A 147 22.14 -2.39 -4.88
C GLU A 147 21.30 -3.58 -4.38
N LEU A 148 20.10 -3.33 -3.84
CA LEU A 148 19.19 -4.34 -3.33
C LEU A 148 18.63 -5.23 -4.45
N ALA A 149 18.16 -4.65 -5.56
CA ALA A 149 17.68 -5.39 -6.73
C ALA A 149 18.74 -6.36 -7.25
N THR A 150 19.98 -5.87 -7.44
CA THR A 150 21.10 -6.70 -7.90
C THR A 150 21.36 -7.87 -6.97
N ALA A 151 21.38 -7.64 -5.66
CA ALA A 151 21.66 -8.67 -4.68
C ALA A 151 20.51 -9.70 -4.55
N LEU A 152 19.25 -9.23 -4.58
CA LEU A 152 18.08 -10.09 -4.57
C LEU A 152 17.99 -10.95 -5.83
N HIS A 153 18.16 -10.38 -7.02
CA HIS A 153 18.13 -11.11 -8.28
C HIS A 153 19.24 -12.18 -8.35
N THR A 154 20.44 -11.86 -7.86
CA THR A 154 21.52 -12.84 -7.73
C THR A 154 21.14 -14.01 -6.82
N ALA A 155 20.30 -13.75 -5.82
CA ALA A 155 19.77 -14.78 -4.91
C ALA A 155 18.48 -15.46 -5.43
N GLY A 156 18.03 -15.18 -6.64
CA GLY A 156 16.76 -15.66 -7.21
C GLY A 156 15.52 -15.11 -6.50
N LYS A 157 15.63 -13.90 -5.92
CA LYS A 157 14.58 -13.19 -5.20
C LYS A 157 14.16 -11.95 -5.95
N LYS A 158 13.02 -11.34 -5.57
CA LYS A 158 12.41 -10.18 -6.22
C LYS A 158 12.39 -8.96 -5.31
N LEU A 159 12.21 -7.79 -5.91
CA LEU A 159 12.09 -6.51 -5.23
C LEU A 159 10.79 -5.80 -5.62
N GLN A 160 9.99 -5.44 -4.62
CA GLN A 160 8.94 -4.43 -4.73
C GLN A 160 9.41 -3.15 -4.02
N ALA A 161 8.89 -2.00 -4.43
CA ALA A 161 9.08 -0.74 -3.75
C ALA A 161 7.76 0.04 -3.73
N ASP A 162 7.42 0.60 -2.57
CA ASP A 162 6.28 1.47 -2.41
C ASP A 162 6.61 2.89 -2.85
N ALA A 163 5.62 3.60 -3.36
CA ALA A 163 5.76 4.92 -3.94
C ALA A 163 4.59 5.83 -3.55
N PRO A 164 4.85 7.14 -3.34
CA PRO A 164 3.79 8.10 -3.03
C PRO A 164 2.77 8.20 -4.16
N ALA A 165 1.55 8.62 -3.82
CA ALA A 165 0.56 9.04 -4.79
C ALA A 165 1.03 10.32 -5.48
N MET A 166 1.20 10.30 -6.82
CA MET A 166 1.64 11.46 -7.59
C MET A 166 0.76 11.65 -8.81
N LEU A 167 0.47 12.90 -9.14
CA LEU A 167 -0.29 13.31 -10.33
C LEU A 167 0.62 13.89 -11.42
N GLU A 168 1.84 14.26 -11.06
CA GLU A 168 2.86 14.87 -11.90
C GLU A 168 4.27 14.55 -11.39
N ASP A 169 5.31 14.93 -12.14
CA ASP A 169 6.71 14.78 -11.73
C ASP A 169 7.01 15.65 -10.50
N ALA A 170 7.77 15.14 -9.55
CA ALA A 170 8.21 15.85 -8.34
C ALA A 170 9.70 15.66 -8.07
N ASP A 171 10.30 16.63 -7.38
CA ASP A 171 11.74 16.59 -7.10
C ASP A 171 12.12 15.53 -6.05
N PHE A 172 11.17 15.20 -5.16
CA PHE A 172 11.39 14.27 -4.06
C PHE A 172 11.30 12.80 -4.49
N PHE A 173 10.57 12.45 -5.58
CA PHE A 173 10.42 11.08 -6.06
C PHE A 173 10.24 11.00 -7.58
N SER A 174 10.63 9.87 -8.19
CA SER A 174 10.44 9.62 -9.62
C SER A 174 10.11 8.14 -9.88
N TYR A 175 8.90 7.87 -10.39
CA TYR A 175 8.48 6.51 -10.74
C TYR A 175 9.41 5.87 -11.77
N SER A 176 9.75 6.59 -12.84
CA SER A 176 10.61 6.05 -13.90
C SER A 176 12.04 5.80 -13.44
N ALA A 177 12.61 6.68 -12.60
CA ALA A 177 13.94 6.47 -12.04
C ALA A 177 13.96 5.29 -11.07
N THR A 178 12.92 5.14 -10.23
CA THR A 178 12.75 4.00 -9.31
C THR A 178 12.67 2.68 -10.09
N VAL A 179 11.84 2.60 -11.14
CA VAL A 179 11.74 1.40 -11.98
C VAL A 179 13.06 1.08 -12.69
N ALA A 180 13.82 2.10 -13.10
CA ALA A 180 15.13 1.92 -13.75
C ALA A 180 16.22 1.37 -12.81
N THR A 181 15.98 1.29 -11.50
CA THR A 181 16.89 0.66 -10.54
C THR A 181 16.91 -0.87 -10.63
N GLY A 182 15.93 -1.48 -11.26
CA GLY A 182 15.76 -2.92 -11.34
C GLY A 182 14.63 -3.46 -10.46
N VAL A 183 13.79 -2.59 -9.88
CA VAL A 183 12.58 -2.99 -9.14
C VAL A 183 11.68 -3.83 -10.05
N ASP A 184 11.19 -4.97 -9.55
CA ASP A 184 10.29 -5.86 -10.28
C ASP A 184 8.87 -5.29 -10.34
N GLU A 185 8.38 -4.68 -9.25
CA GLU A 185 7.08 -4.02 -9.17
C GLU A 185 7.17 -2.72 -8.35
N LEU A 186 6.53 -1.66 -8.86
CA LEU A 186 6.31 -0.41 -8.16
C LEU A 186 4.87 -0.35 -7.68
N VAL A 187 4.68 -0.26 -6.36
CA VAL A 187 3.36 -0.19 -5.72
C VAL A 187 3.06 1.27 -5.41
N VAL A 188 2.16 1.86 -6.17
CA VAL A 188 1.75 3.25 -5.94
C VAL A 188 0.65 3.27 -4.89
N MET A 189 0.90 3.90 -3.75
CA MET A 189 -0.02 4.06 -2.62
C MET A 189 -1.09 5.10 -2.97
N ALA A 190 -2.08 4.69 -3.77
CA ALA A 190 -3.12 5.57 -4.33
C ALA A 190 -4.28 5.78 -3.34
N TYR A 191 -4.00 6.29 -2.15
CA TYR A 191 -4.96 6.57 -1.08
C TYR A 191 -4.50 7.79 -0.26
N ASP A 192 -5.25 8.13 0.80
CA ASP A 192 -5.04 9.26 1.71
C ASP A 192 -5.28 10.66 1.09
N GLU A 193 -6.12 10.76 0.03
CA GLU A 193 -6.48 12.04 -0.60
C GLU A 193 -7.20 13.00 0.37
N GLU A 194 -7.73 12.50 1.49
CA GLU A 194 -8.34 13.35 2.52
C GLU A 194 -7.38 14.38 3.11
N TYR A 195 -6.08 14.16 3.03
CA TYR A 195 -5.08 15.12 3.49
C TYR A 195 -4.91 16.33 2.55
N ASP A 196 -5.33 16.22 1.29
CA ASP A 196 -5.37 17.33 0.33
C ASP A 196 -6.67 18.14 0.40
N SER A 197 -7.48 17.92 1.42
CA SER A 197 -8.74 18.61 1.61
C SER A 197 -8.56 20.09 1.91
N THR A 198 -9.48 20.92 1.38
CA THR A 198 -9.53 22.33 1.70
C THR A 198 -10.02 22.53 3.15
N PRO A 199 -9.26 23.24 4.01
CA PRO A 199 -9.66 23.52 5.38
C PRO A 199 -11.04 24.17 5.46
N GLY A 200 -11.90 23.70 6.37
CA GLY A 200 -13.24 24.21 6.59
C GLY A 200 -14.32 23.70 5.62
N SER A 201 -13.94 22.97 4.56
CA SER A 201 -14.86 22.24 3.70
C SER A 201 -15.24 20.88 4.33
N LYS A 202 -15.82 19.95 3.57
CA LYS A 202 -15.92 18.54 3.93
C LYS A 202 -14.62 17.85 3.48
N CYS A 203 -13.98 17.06 4.35
CA CYS A 203 -12.80 16.32 3.93
C CYS A 203 -13.10 15.42 2.71
N LEU A 204 -12.13 15.31 1.83
CA LEU A 204 -12.21 14.42 0.65
C LEU A 204 -12.34 12.95 1.07
N PRO A 205 -12.85 12.07 0.22
CA PRO A 205 -12.74 10.63 0.38
C PRO A 205 -11.28 10.17 0.40
N ILE A 206 -11.03 8.95 0.90
CA ILE A 206 -9.69 8.36 0.95
C ILE A 206 -9.13 8.11 -0.46
N GLN A 207 -9.99 7.63 -1.37
CA GLN A 207 -9.59 7.32 -2.76
C GLN A 207 -10.73 7.67 -3.74
N PRO A 208 -10.87 8.95 -4.13
CA PRO A 208 -11.86 9.37 -5.14
C PRO A 208 -11.57 8.77 -6.52
N PHE A 209 -12.61 8.39 -7.29
CA PHE A 209 -12.44 7.76 -8.60
C PHE A 209 -11.75 8.64 -9.63
N GLU A 210 -12.08 9.93 -9.71
CA GLU A 210 -11.47 10.83 -10.69
C GLU A 210 -10.02 11.18 -10.37
N TRP A 211 -9.71 11.35 -9.09
CA TRP A 211 -8.33 11.46 -8.63
C TRP A 211 -7.53 10.20 -8.97
N THR A 212 -8.06 9.01 -8.65
CA THR A 212 -7.46 7.73 -8.99
C THR A 212 -7.26 7.57 -10.50
N ARG A 213 -8.20 8.03 -11.32
CA ARG A 213 -8.06 8.02 -12.80
C ARG A 213 -6.84 8.83 -13.24
N THR A 214 -6.68 10.05 -12.72
CA THR A 214 -5.56 10.95 -13.05
C THR A 214 -4.23 10.34 -12.60
N LEU A 215 -4.19 9.85 -11.36
CA LEU A 215 -3.02 9.18 -10.80
C LEU A 215 -2.60 7.95 -11.63
N VAL A 216 -3.54 7.08 -11.96
CA VAL A 216 -3.26 5.87 -12.77
C VAL A 216 -2.80 6.26 -14.17
N ALA A 217 -3.37 7.29 -14.78
CA ALA A 217 -2.91 7.78 -16.10
C ALA A 217 -1.47 8.28 -16.04
N TYR A 218 -1.11 9.05 -15.00
CA TYR A 218 0.26 9.49 -14.77
C TYR A 218 1.19 8.30 -14.53
N ALA A 219 0.84 7.39 -13.59
CA ALA A 219 1.66 6.23 -13.28
C ALA A 219 1.94 5.36 -14.53
N LYS A 220 0.92 5.08 -15.34
CA LYS A 220 1.06 4.33 -16.60
C LYS A 220 1.96 5.02 -17.65
N SER A 221 2.08 6.34 -17.59
CA SER A 221 3.00 7.06 -18.47
C SER A 221 4.48 6.93 -18.05
N ARG A 222 4.76 6.47 -16.83
CA ARG A 222 6.09 6.38 -16.20
C ARG A 222 6.54 4.96 -15.89
N VAL A 223 5.60 4.03 -15.72
CA VAL A 223 5.84 2.66 -15.25
C VAL A 223 5.31 1.66 -16.28
N PRO A 224 6.09 0.67 -16.71
CA PRO A 224 5.61 -0.43 -17.53
C PRO A 224 4.43 -1.14 -16.88
N ALA A 225 3.44 -1.54 -17.67
CA ALA A 225 2.18 -2.08 -17.17
C ALA A 225 2.33 -3.37 -16.34
N ASP A 226 3.32 -4.18 -16.67
CA ASP A 226 3.67 -5.43 -15.95
C ASP A 226 4.34 -5.18 -14.60
N LYS A 227 4.86 -3.98 -14.38
CA LYS A 227 5.52 -3.56 -13.13
C LYS A 227 4.63 -2.70 -12.23
N LEU A 228 3.49 -2.20 -12.73
CA LEU A 228 2.63 -1.28 -11.99
C LEU A 228 1.63 -2.02 -11.11
N VAL A 229 1.64 -1.69 -9.82
CA VAL A 229 0.64 -2.11 -8.82
C VAL A 229 -0.02 -0.86 -8.25
N ILE A 230 -1.35 -0.84 -8.13
CA ILE A 230 -2.08 0.29 -7.53
C ILE A 230 -2.59 -0.09 -6.15
N GLY A 231 -2.21 0.72 -5.16
CA GLY A 231 -2.68 0.61 -3.78
C GLY A 231 -4.17 0.96 -3.65
N ILE A 232 -4.88 0.23 -2.80
CA ILE A 232 -6.30 0.44 -2.49
C ILE A 232 -6.47 0.47 -0.98
N PRO A 233 -7.20 1.45 -0.41
CA PRO A 233 -7.49 1.47 1.03
C PRO A 233 -8.57 0.45 1.38
N SER A 234 -8.52 -0.10 2.61
CA SER A 234 -9.60 -0.91 3.20
C SER A 234 -10.05 -0.39 4.56
N TYR A 235 -9.49 0.72 5.01
CA TYR A 235 -9.74 1.38 6.29
C TYR A 235 -10.73 2.55 6.16
N GLY A 236 -10.90 3.27 7.24
CA GLY A 236 -11.65 4.51 7.30
C GLY A 236 -10.90 5.62 8.01
N TYR A 237 -11.48 6.82 8.04
CA TYR A 237 -10.99 7.93 8.84
C TYR A 237 -12.11 8.62 9.63
N ILE A 238 -11.72 9.34 10.67
CA ILE A 238 -12.60 10.21 11.46
C ILE A 238 -11.98 11.61 11.46
N ALA A 239 -12.76 12.60 11.01
CA ALA A 239 -12.34 14.00 10.96
C ALA A 239 -13.37 14.93 11.64
N PRO A 240 -13.02 16.18 11.94
CA PRO A 240 -14.04 17.20 12.21
C PRO A 240 -15.01 17.33 11.03
N ALA A 241 -16.30 17.58 11.30
CA ALA A 241 -17.32 17.72 10.25
C ALA A 241 -17.00 18.85 9.23
N ARG A 242 -16.30 19.88 9.70
CA ARG A 242 -15.59 20.85 8.85
C ARG A 242 -14.12 20.48 8.89
N CYS A 243 -13.58 20.07 7.76
CA CYS A 243 -12.27 19.47 7.66
C CYS A 243 -11.15 20.30 8.31
N ASN A 244 -10.34 19.60 9.10
CA ASN A 244 -9.05 20.07 9.57
C ASN A 244 -8.10 18.86 9.47
N THR A 245 -7.20 18.89 8.50
CA THR A 245 -6.31 17.77 8.18
C THR A 245 -5.40 17.37 9.35
N ASP A 246 -4.98 18.32 10.19
CA ASP A 246 -4.19 18.05 11.41
C ASP A 246 -4.95 17.24 12.47
N LYS A 247 -6.27 17.08 12.30
CA LYS A 247 -7.15 16.37 13.24
C LYS A 247 -7.83 15.16 12.62
N ILE A 248 -7.36 14.70 11.51
CA ILE A 248 -7.81 13.44 10.91
C ILE A 248 -7.21 12.29 11.73
N GLN A 249 -8.07 11.37 12.16
CA GLN A 249 -7.67 10.07 12.65
C GLN A 249 -7.82 9.09 11.49
N THR A 250 -6.73 8.74 10.84
CA THR A 250 -6.70 7.76 9.74
C THR A 250 -6.54 6.32 10.23
N ASN A 251 -6.54 5.37 9.32
CA ASN A 251 -6.37 3.93 9.58
C ASN A 251 -7.35 3.40 10.64
N VAL A 252 -8.58 3.96 10.69
CA VAL A 252 -9.63 3.47 11.59
C VAL A 252 -10.23 2.19 11.00
N PRO A 253 -10.05 1.02 11.63
CA PRO A 253 -10.55 -0.22 11.07
C PRO A 253 -12.07 -0.28 11.09
N TYR A 254 -12.64 -1.03 10.16
CA TYR A 254 -14.10 -1.20 10.05
C TYR A 254 -14.73 -1.73 11.34
N SER A 255 -14.02 -2.62 12.04
CA SER A 255 -14.46 -3.16 13.34
C SER A 255 -14.71 -2.06 14.38
N VAL A 256 -13.94 -0.98 14.34
CA VAL A 256 -14.13 0.22 15.17
C VAL A 256 -15.17 1.15 14.56
N MET A 257 -15.16 1.33 13.25
CA MET A 257 -16.07 2.25 12.56
C MET A 257 -17.54 1.90 12.79
N LYS A 258 -17.88 0.60 12.73
CA LYS A 258 -19.25 0.11 12.98
C LYS A 258 -19.79 0.39 14.39
N THR A 259 -18.94 0.75 15.36
CA THR A 259 -19.36 1.10 16.71
C THR A 259 -19.61 2.60 16.89
N LYS A 260 -19.33 3.44 15.88
CA LYS A 260 -19.45 4.90 16.00
C LYS A 260 -20.89 5.37 15.92
N PRO A 261 -21.22 6.47 16.63
CA PRO A 261 -22.59 7.03 16.61
C PRO A 261 -23.04 7.34 15.18
N GLY A 262 -24.26 6.93 14.86
CA GLY A 262 -24.88 7.22 13.55
C GLY A 262 -24.40 6.32 12.42
N PHE A 263 -23.66 5.26 12.66
CA PHE A 263 -23.17 4.34 11.62
C PHE A 263 -24.29 3.85 10.67
N ALA A 264 -25.48 3.56 11.19
CA ALA A 264 -26.63 3.16 10.37
C ALA A 264 -27.10 4.22 9.37
N ASN A 265 -26.69 5.47 9.54
CA ASN A 265 -27.00 6.58 8.62
C ASN A 265 -25.93 6.77 7.52
N ALA A 266 -24.91 5.93 7.47
CA ALA A 266 -23.89 6.01 6.45
C ALA A 266 -24.48 5.84 5.05
N THR A 267 -24.11 6.72 4.14
CA THR A 267 -24.52 6.69 2.74
C THR A 267 -23.31 6.53 1.84
N ARG A 268 -23.50 5.86 0.73
CA ARG A 268 -22.43 5.66 -0.25
C ARG A 268 -22.14 6.96 -0.99
N ASP A 269 -20.90 7.39 -0.99
CA ASP A 269 -20.42 8.52 -1.78
C ASP A 269 -20.21 8.05 -3.24
N PRO A 270 -20.92 8.61 -4.21
CA PRO A 270 -20.80 8.19 -5.61
C PRO A 270 -19.44 8.55 -6.23
N SER A 271 -18.71 9.51 -5.64
CA SER A 271 -17.41 9.94 -6.16
C SER A 271 -16.26 8.99 -5.81
N SER A 272 -16.44 8.12 -4.79
CA SER A 272 -15.39 7.22 -4.30
C SER A 272 -15.87 5.79 -4.08
N GLY A 273 -17.18 5.58 -3.97
CA GLY A 273 -17.76 4.33 -3.53
C GLY A 273 -17.66 4.09 -2.03
N GLU A 274 -17.07 4.99 -1.25
CA GLU A 274 -16.91 4.87 0.20
C GLU A 274 -18.20 5.20 0.95
N MET A 275 -18.30 4.75 2.19
CA MET A 275 -19.44 5.01 3.05
C MET A 275 -19.16 6.19 3.96
N ARG A 276 -20.04 7.20 3.95
CA ARG A 276 -19.82 8.46 4.66
C ARG A 276 -21.05 8.91 5.44
N TRP A 277 -20.82 9.48 6.63
CA TRP A 277 -21.87 10.17 7.40
C TRP A 277 -21.29 11.21 8.33
N ILE A 278 -22.15 12.10 8.81
CA ILE A 278 -21.83 13.07 9.87
C ILE A 278 -22.66 12.71 11.11
N SER A 279 -22.01 12.69 12.26
CA SER A 279 -22.68 12.59 13.56
C SER A 279 -22.05 13.58 14.53
N GLY A 280 -22.89 14.49 15.08
CA GLY A 280 -22.41 15.61 15.86
C GLY A 280 -21.49 16.52 15.02
N ASN A 281 -20.29 16.77 15.51
CA ASN A 281 -19.27 17.57 14.83
C ASN A 281 -18.19 16.73 14.13
N LYS A 282 -18.46 15.43 13.88
CA LYS A 282 -17.50 14.52 13.23
C LYS A 282 -18.05 14.02 11.91
N LEU A 283 -17.15 13.97 10.93
CA LEU A 283 -17.28 13.23 9.67
C LEU A 283 -16.63 11.87 9.84
N TYR A 284 -17.28 10.86 9.35
CA TYR A 284 -16.79 9.48 9.28
C TYR A 284 -16.78 9.04 7.82
N ASP A 285 -15.73 8.41 7.42
CA ASP A 285 -15.55 7.84 6.09
C ASP A 285 -14.92 6.46 6.20
N TYR A 286 -15.39 5.48 5.42
CA TYR A 286 -14.79 4.14 5.43
C TYR A 286 -15.06 3.36 4.15
N VAL A 287 -14.17 2.44 3.88
CA VAL A 287 -14.29 1.47 2.80
C VAL A 287 -15.00 0.22 3.33
N ASP A 288 -16.06 -0.22 2.68
CA ASP A 288 -16.71 -1.52 2.89
C ASP A 288 -16.37 -2.50 1.77
N SER A 289 -16.78 -3.77 1.89
CA SER A 289 -16.51 -4.79 0.87
C SER A 289 -17.01 -4.40 -0.52
N LYS A 290 -18.15 -3.71 -0.61
CA LYS A 290 -18.68 -3.23 -1.89
C LYS A 290 -17.83 -2.09 -2.46
N ALA A 291 -17.29 -1.20 -1.62
CA ALA A 291 -16.37 -0.17 -2.05
C ALA A 291 -15.06 -0.78 -2.58
N LEU A 292 -14.51 -1.81 -1.92
CA LEU A 292 -13.35 -2.56 -2.42
C LEU A 292 -13.61 -3.14 -3.80
N ASP A 293 -14.73 -3.83 -4.00
CA ASP A 293 -15.10 -4.40 -5.29
C ASP A 293 -15.24 -3.31 -6.38
N GLN A 294 -15.83 -2.16 -6.04
CA GLN A 294 -15.96 -1.03 -6.96
C GLN A 294 -14.61 -0.41 -7.33
N LYS A 295 -13.71 -0.24 -6.36
CA LYS A 295 -12.37 0.32 -6.58
C LYS A 295 -11.54 -0.62 -7.47
N ILE A 296 -11.53 -1.91 -7.21
CA ILE A 296 -10.83 -2.89 -8.08
C ILE A 296 -11.40 -2.88 -9.49
N ALA A 297 -12.73 -2.93 -9.65
CA ALA A 297 -13.36 -2.91 -10.97
C ALA A 297 -13.03 -1.61 -11.72
N PHE A 298 -13.01 -0.45 -11.02
CA PHE A 298 -12.64 0.83 -11.60
C PHE A 298 -11.19 0.83 -12.09
N ILE A 299 -10.24 0.40 -11.25
CA ILE A 299 -8.81 0.33 -11.56
C ILE A 299 -8.54 -0.67 -12.70
N ALA A 300 -9.23 -1.83 -12.70
CA ALA A 300 -9.18 -2.78 -13.80
C ALA A 300 -9.66 -2.16 -15.12
N GLY A 301 -10.75 -1.37 -15.07
CA GLY A 301 -11.27 -0.61 -16.22
C GLY A 301 -10.27 0.41 -16.78
N LEU A 302 -9.29 0.85 -15.99
CA LEU A 302 -8.18 1.68 -16.43
C LEU A 302 -7.01 0.87 -17.03
N GLY A 303 -7.14 -0.45 -17.14
CA GLY A 303 -6.14 -1.35 -17.72
C GLY A 303 -4.98 -1.70 -16.77
N VAL A 304 -5.19 -1.60 -15.46
CA VAL A 304 -4.25 -2.07 -14.45
C VAL A 304 -4.57 -3.52 -14.10
N THR A 305 -3.54 -4.36 -14.00
CA THR A 305 -3.68 -5.81 -13.79
C THR A 305 -3.27 -6.28 -12.39
N LYS A 306 -2.78 -5.37 -11.54
CA LYS A 306 -2.33 -5.68 -10.18
C LYS A 306 -2.76 -4.59 -9.21
N VAL A 307 -3.30 -5.00 -8.07
CA VAL A 307 -3.70 -4.11 -6.98
C VAL A 307 -3.15 -4.61 -5.66
N SER A 308 -2.89 -3.70 -4.72
CA SER A 308 -2.45 -4.03 -3.36
C SER A 308 -3.35 -3.37 -2.33
N VAL A 309 -3.91 -4.14 -1.40
CA VAL A 309 -4.85 -3.63 -0.38
C VAL A 309 -4.09 -3.26 0.90
N TRP A 310 -4.19 -2.00 1.31
CA TRP A 310 -3.74 -1.53 2.62
C TRP A 310 -4.95 -1.38 3.56
N SER A 311 -5.12 -2.18 4.58
CA SER A 311 -4.39 -3.39 4.92
C SER A 311 -5.38 -4.45 5.41
N LEU A 312 -4.94 -5.70 5.47
CA LEU A 312 -5.65 -6.73 6.21
C LEU A 312 -5.52 -6.44 7.72
N GLY A 313 -6.60 -6.62 8.47
CA GLY A 313 -6.62 -6.38 9.91
C GLY A 313 -7.84 -5.57 10.35
N GLY A 314 -8.91 -6.21 10.88
CA GLY A 314 -10.13 -5.54 11.34
C GLY A 314 -10.92 -4.78 10.27
N ASN A 315 -10.48 -4.85 9.02
CA ASN A 315 -11.05 -4.19 7.86
C ASN A 315 -11.90 -5.15 7.03
N PRO A 316 -12.84 -4.64 6.21
CA PRO A 316 -13.60 -5.48 5.32
C PRO A 316 -12.70 -6.09 4.25
N TRP A 317 -13.10 -7.26 3.80
CA TRP A 317 -12.55 -7.90 2.62
C TRP A 317 -13.58 -7.85 1.48
N PHE A 318 -13.25 -8.37 0.32
CA PHE A 318 -14.15 -8.36 -0.83
C PHE A 318 -15.50 -9.04 -0.53
N SER A 319 -16.54 -8.62 -1.26
CA SER A 319 -17.84 -9.29 -1.20
C SER A 319 -17.69 -10.76 -1.62
N ARG A 320 -18.39 -11.63 -0.91
CA ARG A 320 -18.45 -13.09 -1.18
C ARG A 320 -19.58 -13.43 -2.09
#